data_a734e7f3fe3b98de06ff0029040f860b
#
_entry.id   a734e7f3fe3b98de06ff0029040f860b
#
_cell.length_a   1.000
_cell.length_b   1.000
_cell.length_c   1.000
_cell.angle_alpha   90.00
_cell.angle_beta   90.00
_cell.angle_gamma   90.00
#
_symmetry.space_group_name_H-M   'P 1'
#
loop_
_entity.id
_entity.type
_entity.pdbx_description
1 polymer ?
#
loop_
_entity_poly.entity_id
_entity_poly.type
_entity_poly.pdbx_seq_one_letter_code
_entity_poly.pdbx_strand_id
1 'polypeptide(L)'
;YLEVFSRYADFSGRSRRKEYWMFILFNMLFLFGIFAIMTASLAIFGDSRIVTLLLGIVMIIYVLIVFIPSLAVTVRRLHDTGKSGWYILLNLIPYVGGLIIFIFTVMDSEPGENKWGPNPKEDYLYDSEIDEIGMKDEY
;
A
#
# COMPACT_ATOMS: atom_id res chain seq x y z
N TYR A 1 -3.17 6.92 2.57
CA TYR A 1 -3.52 6.39 1.25
C TYR A 1 -3.10 7.34 0.12
N LEU A 2 -3.51 8.61 0.16
CA LEU A 2 -3.17 9.62 -0.85
C LEU A 2 -1.66 9.88 -0.95
N GLU A 3 -0.93 9.75 0.14
CA GLU A 3 0.52 9.89 0.18
C GLU A 3 1.22 8.84 -0.69
N VAL A 4 0.68 7.62 -0.78
CA VAL A 4 1.22 6.58 -1.68
C VAL A 4 1.03 6.99 -3.14
N PHE A 5 -0.08 7.64 -3.49
CA PHE A 5 -0.30 8.15 -4.84
C PHE A 5 0.53 9.40 -5.17
N SER A 6 0.81 10.26 -4.20
CA SER A 6 1.72 11.39 -4.43
C SER A 6 3.15 10.92 -4.75
N ARG A 7 3.51 9.75 -4.24
CA ARG A 7 4.80 9.06 -4.47
C ARG A 7 4.63 7.79 -5.30
N TYR A 8 3.72 7.81 -6.30
CA TYR A 8 3.25 6.62 -7.04
C TYR A 8 4.35 5.80 -7.71
N ALA A 9 5.43 6.44 -8.18
CA ALA A 9 6.56 5.81 -8.86
C ALA A 9 7.89 6.01 -8.10
N ASP A 10 7.83 6.40 -6.82
CA ASP A 10 9.00 6.53 -5.99
C ASP A 10 9.30 5.20 -5.28
N PHE A 11 10.36 4.54 -5.74
CA PHE A 11 10.85 3.28 -5.21
C PHE A 11 11.97 3.47 -4.17
N SER A 12 12.35 4.72 -3.89
CA SER A 12 13.37 5.07 -2.91
C SER A 12 12.77 5.27 -1.52
N GLY A 13 13.64 5.27 -0.50
CA GLY A 13 13.21 5.51 0.87
C GLY A 13 12.51 4.31 1.53
N ARG A 14 11.84 4.59 2.64
CA ARG A 14 11.20 3.60 3.52
C ARG A 14 9.71 3.92 3.66
N SER A 15 8.89 2.90 3.91
CA SER A 15 7.45 3.04 4.14
C SER A 15 7.04 2.35 5.42
N ARG A 16 6.30 3.05 6.29
CA ARG A 16 5.82 2.53 7.57
C ARG A 16 4.81 1.40 7.38
N ARG A 17 4.70 0.51 8.37
CA ARG A 17 3.65 -0.53 8.40
C ARG A 17 2.26 0.07 8.19
N LYS A 18 1.94 1.19 8.86
CA LYS A 18 0.63 1.85 8.76
C LYS A 18 0.36 2.33 7.34
N GLU A 19 1.34 2.96 6.67
CA GLU A 19 1.21 3.43 5.28
C GLU A 19 0.90 2.26 4.35
N TYR A 20 1.71 1.20 4.41
CA TYR A 20 1.56 0.01 3.59
C TYR A 20 0.21 -0.68 3.80
N TRP A 21 -0.14 -0.99 5.06
CA TRP A 21 -1.35 -1.75 5.36
C TRP A 21 -2.63 -0.94 5.14
N MET A 22 -2.62 0.38 5.36
CA MET A 22 -3.74 1.24 5.00
C MET A 22 -3.93 1.30 3.49
N PHE A 23 -2.84 1.35 2.71
CA PHE A 23 -2.93 1.27 1.26
C PHE A 23 -3.56 -0.05 0.80
N ILE A 24 -3.11 -1.18 1.32
CA ILE A 24 -3.68 -2.51 1.01
C ILE A 24 -5.17 -2.57 1.40
N LEU A 25 -5.53 -2.11 2.61
CA LEU A 25 -6.90 -2.10 3.09
C LEU A 25 -7.83 -1.30 2.16
N PHE A 26 -7.46 -0.06 1.82
CA PHE A 26 -8.28 0.76 0.93
C PHE A 26 -8.43 0.13 -0.46
N ASN A 27 -7.37 -0.45 -1.01
CA ASN A 27 -7.46 -1.15 -2.30
C ASN A 27 -8.38 -2.38 -2.21
N MET A 28 -8.34 -3.14 -1.12
CA MET A 28 -9.28 -4.25 -0.89
C MET A 28 -10.73 -3.76 -0.81
N LEU A 29 -10.98 -2.66 -0.10
CA LEU A 29 -12.32 -2.07 -0.01
C LEU A 29 -12.83 -1.57 -1.37
N PHE A 30 -11.98 -0.94 -2.17
CA PHE A 30 -12.33 -0.51 -3.53
C PHE A 30 -12.64 -1.69 -4.44
N LEU A 31 -11.82 -2.74 -4.44
CA LEU A 31 -12.06 -3.94 -5.23
C LEU A 31 -13.34 -4.66 -4.80
N PHE A 32 -13.58 -4.75 -3.50
CA PHE A 32 -14.81 -5.30 -2.96
C PHE A 32 -16.04 -4.49 -3.38
N GLY A 33 -15.94 -3.15 -3.36
CA GLY A 33 -16.98 -2.25 -3.84
C GLY A 33 -17.30 -2.46 -5.32
N ILE A 34 -16.27 -2.53 -6.18
CA ILE A 34 -16.43 -2.80 -7.62
C ILE A 34 -17.09 -4.18 -7.83
N PHE A 35 -16.67 -5.20 -7.09
CA PHE A 35 -17.23 -6.53 -7.16
C PHE A 35 -18.72 -6.56 -6.71
N ALA A 36 -19.05 -5.84 -5.64
CA ALA A 36 -20.43 -5.71 -5.16
C ALA A 36 -21.34 -5.00 -6.20
N ILE A 37 -20.85 -3.94 -6.85
CA ILE A 37 -21.57 -3.26 -7.93
C ILE A 37 -21.75 -4.20 -9.12
N MET A 38 -20.73 -4.99 -9.45
CA MET A 38 -20.79 -5.97 -10.54
C MET A 38 -21.87 -7.04 -10.29
N THR A 39 -21.92 -7.59 -9.07
CA THR A 39 -22.93 -8.60 -8.69
C THR A 39 -24.34 -8.00 -8.62
N ALA A 40 -24.47 -6.78 -8.09
CA ALA A 40 -25.75 -6.07 -8.05
C ALA A 40 -26.26 -5.75 -9.46
N SER A 41 -25.38 -5.38 -10.39
CA SER A 41 -25.75 -5.09 -11.77
C SER A 41 -26.33 -6.32 -12.49
N LEU A 42 -25.81 -7.51 -12.22
CA LEU A 42 -26.36 -8.76 -12.76
C LEU A 42 -27.79 -9.03 -12.25
N ALA A 43 -28.06 -8.69 -10.99
CA ALA A 43 -29.40 -8.86 -10.40
C ALA A 43 -30.43 -7.86 -10.99
N ILE A 44 -30.00 -6.64 -11.33
CA ILE A 44 -30.88 -5.56 -11.81
C ILE A 44 -31.09 -5.63 -13.33
N PHE A 45 -30.01 -5.80 -14.08
CA PHE A 45 -30.01 -5.71 -15.56
C PHE A 45 -29.95 -7.07 -16.25
N GLY A 46 -29.93 -8.17 -15.47
CA GLY A 46 -29.69 -9.51 -16.01
C GLY A 46 -28.31 -9.64 -16.67
N ASP A 47 -28.16 -10.61 -17.57
CA ASP A 47 -26.89 -10.84 -18.31
C ASP A 47 -26.72 -9.84 -19.47
N SER A 48 -26.67 -8.54 -19.13
CA SER A 48 -26.40 -7.49 -20.11
C SER A 48 -24.90 -7.45 -20.42
N ARG A 49 -24.51 -7.92 -21.60
CA ARG A 49 -23.13 -7.92 -22.09
C ARG A 49 -22.48 -6.53 -22.03
N ILE A 50 -23.23 -5.48 -22.33
CA ILE A 50 -22.72 -4.11 -22.36
C ILE A 50 -22.33 -3.68 -20.93
N VAL A 51 -23.19 -3.91 -19.94
CA VAL A 51 -22.93 -3.55 -18.53
C VAL A 51 -21.72 -4.31 -18.02
N THR A 52 -21.67 -5.63 -18.25
CA THR A 52 -20.54 -6.47 -17.84
C THR A 52 -19.22 -6.03 -18.45
N LEU A 53 -19.21 -5.69 -19.75
CA LEU A 53 -18.01 -5.19 -20.43
C LEU A 53 -17.55 -3.84 -19.86
N LEU A 54 -18.46 -2.88 -19.63
CA LEU A 54 -18.12 -1.58 -19.07
C LEU A 54 -17.51 -1.70 -17.67
N LEU A 55 -18.11 -2.51 -16.79
CA LEU A 55 -17.58 -2.74 -15.45
C LEU A 55 -16.24 -3.48 -15.49
N GLY A 56 -16.06 -4.43 -16.40
CA GLY A 56 -14.78 -5.09 -16.64
C GLY A 56 -13.67 -4.13 -17.08
N ILE A 57 -14.00 -3.19 -17.97
CA ILE A 57 -13.06 -2.12 -18.39
C ILE A 57 -12.67 -1.24 -17.20
N VAL A 58 -13.64 -0.82 -16.39
CA VAL A 58 -13.38 -0.01 -15.17
C VAL A 58 -12.44 -0.74 -14.24
N MET A 59 -12.67 -2.05 -14.01
CA MET A 59 -11.80 -2.88 -13.16
C MET A 59 -10.38 -2.96 -13.72
N ILE A 60 -10.22 -3.17 -15.03
CA ILE A 60 -8.89 -3.22 -15.67
C ILE A 60 -8.16 -1.89 -15.51
N ILE A 61 -8.83 -0.78 -15.79
CA ILE A 61 -8.25 0.57 -15.63
C ILE A 61 -7.81 0.79 -14.19
N TYR A 62 -8.65 0.44 -13.21
CA TYR A 62 -8.30 0.54 -11.79
C TYR A 62 -7.04 -0.25 -11.45
N VAL A 63 -6.96 -1.53 -11.86
CA VAL A 63 -5.79 -2.39 -11.62
C VAL A 63 -4.52 -1.79 -12.22
N LEU A 64 -4.60 -1.25 -13.43
CA LEU A 64 -3.45 -0.61 -14.08
C LEU A 64 -2.98 0.65 -13.34
N ILE A 65 -3.91 1.48 -12.86
CA ILE A 65 -3.59 2.69 -12.10
C ILE A 65 -2.91 2.34 -10.76
N VAL A 66 -3.41 1.31 -10.07
CA VAL A 66 -2.91 0.91 -8.74
C VAL A 66 -1.64 0.06 -8.83
N PHE A 67 -1.33 -0.52 -9.98
CA PHE A 67 -0.21 -1.45 -10.16
C PHE A 67 1.14 -0.84 -9.77
N ILE A 68 1.49 0.32 -10.33
CA ILE A 68 2.77 0.98 -10.05
C ILE A 68 2.86 1.46 -8.60
N PRO A 69 1.86 2.17 -8.01
CA PRO A 69 1.86 2.49 -6.58
C PRO A 69 2.00 1.29 -5.66
N SER A 70 1.37 0.15 -6.00
CA SER A 70 1.48 -1.09 -5.23
C SER A 70 2.89 -1.65 -5.22
N LEU A 71 3.56 -1.64 -6.37
CA LEU A 71 4.98 -2.03 -6.45
C LEU A 71 5.86 -1.08 -5.64
N ALA A 72 5.68 0.23 -5.80
CA ALA A 72 6.49 1.23 -5.15
C ALA A 72 6.36 1.16 -3.61
N VAL A 73 5.14 1.10 -3.07
CA VAL A 73 4.95 1.00 -1.62
C VAL A 73 5.46 -0.33 -1.06
N THR A 74 5.35 -1.43 -1.82
CA THR A 74 5.88 -2.74 -1.39
C THR A 74 7.40 -2.72 -1.34
N VAL A 75 8.06 -2.15 -2.34
CA VAL A 75 9.53 -2.00 -2.36
C VAL A 75 9.99 -1.13 -1.17
N ARG A 76 9.37 0.04 -0.94
CA ARG A 76 9.68 0.89 0.20
C ARG A 76 9.43 0.18 1.54
N ARG A 77 8.42 -0.70 1.61
CA ARG A 77 8.17 -1.51 2.80
C ARG A 77 9.25 -2.56 3.03
N LEU A 78 9.75 -3.20 1.97
CA LEU A 78 10.90 -4.11 2.05
C LEU A 78 12.17 -3.37 2.51
N HIS A 79 12.41 -2.18 2.00
CA HIS A 79 13.51 -1.31 2.44
C HIS A 79 13.42 -0.98 3.93
N ASP A 80 12.21 -0.73 4.44
CA ASP A 80 11.98 -0.41 5.84
C ASP A 80 12.31 -1.58 6.80
N THR A 81 12.27 -2.81 6.31
CA THR A 81 12.68 -4.02 7.03
C THR A 81 14.11 -4.48 6.70
N GLY A 82 14.95 -3.62 6.14
CA GLY A 82 16.34 -3.92 5.80
C GLY A 82 16.50 -4.84 4.57
N LYS A 83 15.42 -5.10 3.81
CA LYS A 83 15.44 -6.01 2.66
C LYS A 83 15.56 -5.24 1.36
N SER A 84 16.26 -5.82 0.38
CA SER A 84 16.31 -5.26 -0.97
C SER A 84 14.95 -5.30 -1.65
N GLY A 85 14.59 -4.27 -2.43
CA GLY A 85 13.37 -4.24 -3.24
C GLY A 85 13.24 -5.42 -4.21
N TRP A 86 14.35 -6.04 -4.62
CA TRP A 86 14.36 -7.22 -5.48
C TRP A 86 13.65 -8.42 -4.87
N TYR A 87 13.49 -8.47 -3.55
CA TYR A 87 12.69 -9.52 -2.90
C TYR A 87 11.23 -9.55 -3.35
N ILE A 88 10.72 -8.48 -3.97
CA ILE A 88 9.38 -8.47 -4.58
C ILE A 88 9.22 -9.57 -5.64
N LEU A 89 10.31 -9.97 -6.31
CA LEU A 89 10.31 -11.06 -7.29
C LEU A 89 10.00 -12.42 -6.69
N LEU A 90 10.11 -12.57 -5.37
CA LEU A 90 9.66 -13.79 -4.69
C LEU A 90 8.17 -14.07 -4.94
N ASN A 91 7.35 -13.03 -5.21
CA ASN A 91 5.95 -13.25 -5.59
C ASN A 91 5.77 -14.11 -6.85
N LEU A 92 6.82 -14.29 -7.67
CA LEU A 92 6.79 -15.19 -8.82
C LEU A 92 6.85 -16.68 -8.41
N ILE A 93 7.22 -16.97 -7.16
CA ILE A 93 7.24 -18.35 -6.63
C ILE A 93 5.84 -18.68 -6.13
N PRO A 94 5.10 -19.60 -6.77
CA PRO A 94 3.75 -19.95 -6.37
C PRO A 94 3.70 -20.42 -4.90
N TYR A 95 2.61 -20.09 -4.20
CA TYR A 95 2.30 -20.47 -2.81
C TYR A 95 3.23 -19.94 -1.73
N VAL A 96 4.54 -19.94 -1.96
CA VAL A 96 5.56 -19.59 -0.94
C VAL A 96 5.95 -18.12 -1.00
N GLY A 97 6.06 -17.57 -2.20
CA GLY A 97 6.57 -16.20 -2.41
C GLY A 97 5.71 -15.14 -1.74
N GLY A 98 4.40 -15.20 -1.91
CA GLY A 98 3.47 -14.28 -1.27
C GLY A 98 3.51 -14.36 0.27
N LEU A 99 3.68 -15.56 0.82
CA LEU A 99 3.82 -15.75 2.28
C LEU A 99 5.10 -15.09 2.81
N ILE A 100 6.21 -15.25 2.11
CA ILE A 100 7.48 -14.62 2.49
C ILE A 100 7.35 -13.09 2.46
N ILE A 101 6.79 -12.54 1.39
CA ILE A 101 6.56 -11.09 1.29
C ILE A 101 5.61 -10.62 2.40
N PHE A 102 4.54 -11.34 2.68
CA PHE A 102 3.63 -11.05 3.77
C PHE A 102 4.39 -10.95 5.10
N ILE A 103 5.23 -11.95 5.43
CA ILE A 103 6.04 -11.93 6.66
C ILE A 103 6.92 -10.68 6.70
N PHE A 104 7.64 -10.35 5.62
CA PHE A 104 8.48 -9.15 5.57
C PHE A 104 7.68 -7.86 5.75
N THR A 105 6.47 -7.77 5.22
CA THR A 105 5.64 -6.57 5.37
C THR A 105 5.01 -6.43 6.76
N VAL A 106 4.89 -7.52 7.53
CA VAL A 106 4.40 -7.53 8.91
C VAL A 106 5.53 -7.25 9.91
N MET A 107 6.78 -7.62 9.61
CA MET A 107 7.94 -7.36 10.49
C MET A 107 8.01 -5.89 10.89
N ASP A 108 8.64 -5.58 12.00
CA ASP A 108 8.84 -4.19 12.40
C ASP A 108 9.92 -3.50 11.56
N SER A 109 9.91 -2.16 11.58
CA SER A 109 10.91 -1.34 10.90
C SER A 109 12.29 -1.61 11.50
N GLU A 110 13.31 -1.66 10.65
CA GLU A 110 14.71 -1.72 11.10
C GLU A 110 15.03 -0.47 11.93
N PRO A 111 15.57 -0.61 13.15
CA PRO A 111 15.89 0.54 14.00
C PRO A 111 16.98 1.41 13.39
N GLY A 112 16.86 2.73 13.60
CA GLY A 112 17.80 3.71 13.11
C GLY A 112 17.81 3.89 11.61
N GLU A 113 18.80 4.61 11.11
CA GLU A 113 19.02 4.83 9.69
C GLU A 113 19.60 3.58 9.03
N ASN A 114 19.10 3.26 7.84
CA ASN A 114 19.65 2.23 6.98
C ASN A 114 20.01 2.80 5.60
N LYS A 115 20.50 1.96 4.69
CA LYS A 115 20.95 2.39 3.35
C LYS A 115 19.86 3.05 2.47
N TRP A 116 18.59 3.04 2.89
CA TRP A 116 17.47 3.66 2.20
C TRP A 116 16.92 4.90 2.91
N GLY A 117 17.51 5.28 4.07
CA GLY A 117 17.18 6.48 4.78
C GLY A 117 16.82 6.27 6.27
N PRO A 118 16.41 7.36 6.94
CA PRO A 118 16.08 7.33 8.36
C PRO A 118 14.85 6.45 8.63
N ASN A 119 14.70 6.06 9.90
CA ASN A 119 13.55 5.28 10.33
C ASN A 119 12.30 6.17 10.35
N PRO A 120 11.30 5.92 9.51
CA PRO A 120 10.12 6.76 9.43
C PRO A 120 9.26 6.77 10.72
N LYS A 121 9.54 5.91 11.70
CA LYS A 121 8.90 5.98 13.03
C LYS A 121 9.54 7.05 13.92
N GLU A 122 10.84 7.25 13.82
CA GLU A 122 11.57 8.20 14.66
C GLU A 122 11.20 9.65 14.32
N ASP A 123 11.04 9.96 13.04
CA ASP A 123 10.61 11.29 12.59
C ASP A 123 9.26 11.69 13.21
N TYR A 124 8.30 10.78 13.26
CA TYR A 124 6.98 11.07 13.85
C TYR A 124 6.98 11.19 15.38
N LEU A 125 7.84 10.48 16.06
CA LEU A 125 7.98 10.61 17.51
C LEU A 125 8.57 11.99 17.85
N TYR A 126 9.58 12.42 17.11
CA TYR A 126 10.20 13.72 17.25
C TYR A 126 9.20 14.86 17.00
N ASP A 127 8.44 14.79 15.91
CA ASP A 127 7.40 15.79 15.60
C ASP A 127 6.33 15.84 16.69
N SER A 128 5.85 14.67 17.18
CA SER A 128 4.84 14.63 18.24
C SER A 128 5.36 15.17 19.58
N GLU A 129 6.62 14.96 19.91
CA GLU A 129 7.25 15.49 21.12
C GLU A 129 7.39 17.03 21.03
N ILE A 130 7.75 17.57 19.86
CA ILE A 130 7.81 19.02 19.65
C ILE A 130 6.42 19.65 19.80
N ASP A 131 5.37 19.06 19.21
CA ASP A 131 4.01 19.52 19.32
C ASP A 131 3.52 19.52 20.78
N GLU A 132 3.87 18.48 21.56
CA GLU A 132 3.55 18.44 23.00
C GLU A 132 4.29 19.51 23.81
N ILE A 133 5.55 19.80 23.47
CA ILE A 133 6.33 20.85 24.13
C ILE A 133 5.73 22.21 23.80
N GLY A 134 5.40 22.48 22.53
CA GLY A 134 4.78 23.73 22.10
C GLY A 134 3.42 23.99 22.74
N MET A 135 2.62 22.97 23.04
CA MET A 135 1.33 23.11 23.73
C MET A 135 1.48 23.41 25.24
N LYS A 136 2.63 23.11 25.85
CA LYS A 136 2.87 23.38 27.28
C LYS A 136 3.27 24.81 27.58
N ASP A 137 3.67 25.57 26.58
CA ASP A 137 4.10 26.96 26.73
C ASP A 137 2.95 28.00 26.60
N GLU A 138 1.70 27.56 26.40
CA GLU A 138 0.50 28.40 26.28
C GLU A 138 -0.32 28.54 27.59
N TYR A 139 0.24 28.21 28.79
CA TYR A 139 -0.43 28.38 30.09
C TYR A 139 0.32 29.30 31.01
#